data_9e0e469f8d4743fb1cab7ec0091c87c6
#
_entry.id   9e0e469f8d4743fb1cab7ec0091c87c6
#
_cell.length_a   1.000
_cell.length_b   1.000
_cell.length_c   1.000
_cell.angle_alpha   90.00
_cell.angle_beta   90.00
_cell.angle_gamma   90.00
#
_symmetry.space_group_name_H-M   'P 1'
#
loop_
_entity.id
_entity.type
_entity.pdbx_description
1 polymer ?
#
loop_
_entity_poly.entity_id
_entity_poly.type
_entity_poly.pdbx_seq_one_letter_code
_entity_poly.pdbx_strand_id
1 'polypeptide(L)'
;MSDFIDLITPSQDAVVARLKAGVSPALGSVHQHVKQDTQPPFVMVGSIDAANEGSKGSQAENITVELHFVTRGPSRAPLMALMHAARACLEGAALEADGVVFETPNYLGATVSNAGADGVTYAGISTFEFIAEPA
;
A
#
# COMPACT_ATOMS: atom_id res chain seq x y z
N MET A 1 26.24 8.36 19.33
CA MET A 1 26.03 7.51 18.15
C MET A 1 24.56 7.16 18.01
N SER A 2 24.08 7.20 16.80
CA SER A 2 22.68 6.94 16.52
C SER A 2 22.48 5.47 16.18
N ASP A 3 21.50 4.84 16.80
CA ASP A 3 21.12 3.46 16.50
C ASP A 3 19.85 3.44 15.63
N PHE A 4 19.78 4.37 14.66
CA PHE A 4 18.67 4.42 13.74
C PHE A 4 18.63 3.16 12.88
N ILE A 5 17.43 2.65 12.70
CA ILE A 5 17.19 1.49 11.87
C ILE A 5 16.36 1.88 10.65
N ASP A 6 16.40 1.04 9.63
CA ASP A 6 15.55 1.20 8.44
C ASP A 6 14.10 0.87 8.84
N LEU A 7 13.21 1.85 8.73
CA LEU A 7 11.78 1.68 8.95
C LEU A 7 10.99 1.59 7.65
N ILE A 8 11.59 1.95 6.52
CA ILE A 8 10.91 1.99 5.23
C ILE A 8 10.73 0.57 4.68
N THR A 9 11.79 -0.22 4.65
CA THR A 9 11.73 -1.59 4.12
C THR A 9 10.74 -2.46 4.91
N PRO A 10 10.80 -2.52 6.25
CA PRO A 10 9.81 -3.31 6.99
C PRO A 10 8.38 -2.78 6.81
N SER A 11 8.19 -1.47 6.62
CA SER A 11 6.87 -0.90 6.35
C SER A 11 6.31 -1.40 5.02
N GLN A 12 7.11 -1.37 3.96
CA GLN A 12 6.70 -1.91 2.66
C GLN A 12 6.37 -3.40 2.76
N ASP A 13 7.24 -4.17 3.40
CA ASP A 13 7.06 -5.61 3.52
C ASP A 13 5.81 -5.97 4.32
N ALA A 14 5.54 -5.24 5.41
CA ALA A 14 4.35 -5.46 6.23
C ALA A 14 3.06 -5.15 5.46
N VAL A 15 3.05 -4.06 4.69
CA VAL A 15 1.89 -3.70 3.85
C VAL A 15 1.64 -4.76 2.78
N VAL A 16 2.70 -5.19 2.08
CA VAL A 16 2.57 -6.22 1.04
C VAL A 16 2.09 -7.54 1.62
N ALA A 17 2.65 -7.95 2.76
CA ALA A 17 2.23 -9.18 3.42
C ALA A 17 0.75 -9.14 3.82
N ARG A 18 0.30 -8.00 4.35
CA ARG A 18 -1.10 -7.82 4.74
C ARG A 18 -2.03 -7.86 3.53
N LEU A 19 -1.64 -7.20 2.44
CA LEU A 19 -2.43 -7.24 1.20
C LEU A 19 -2.52 -8.66 0.63
N LYS A 20 -1.41 -9.40 0.62
CA LYS A 20 -1.40 -10.79 0.14
C LYS A 20 -2.30 -11.69 0.98
N ALA A 21 -2.38 -11.44 2.28
CA ALA A 21 -3.23 -12.22 3.18
C ALA A 21 -4.71 -11.83 3.06
N GLY A 22 -5.02 -10.57 2.76
CA GLY A 22 -6.38 -10.03 2.84
C GLY A 22 -7.08 -9.79 1.51
N VAL A 23 -6.33 -9.65 0.41
CA VAL A 23 -6.93 -9.43 -0.91
C VAL A 23 -7.03 -10.77 -1.65
N SER A 24 -8.26 -11.13 -2.06
CA SER A 24 -8.48 -12.36 -2.82
C SER A 24 -7.73 -12.31 -4.15
N PRO A 25 -7.01 -13.40 -4.52
CA PRO A 25 -6.37 -13.47 -5.84
C PRO A 25 -7.33 -13.32 -7.01
N ALA A 26 -8.62 -13.62 -6.80
CA ALA A 26 -9.65 -13.44 -7.82
C ALA A 26 -9.88 -11.96 -8.16
N LEU A 27 -9.59 -11.05 -7.22
CA LEU A 27 -9.72 -9.61 -7.45
C LEU A 27 -8.48 -9.01 -8.10
N GLY A 28 -7.31 -9.55 -7.78
CA GLY A 28 -6.06 -9.07 -8.34
C GLY A 28 -4.85 -9.65 -7.62
N SER A 29 -3.71 -9.63 -8.29
CA SER A 29 -2.44 -10.06 -7.69
C SER A 29 -1.78 -8.90 -6.96
N VAL A 30 -1.00 -9.20 -5.93
CA VAL A 30 -0.33 -8.21 -5.09
C VAL A 30 1.18 -8.28 -5.33
N HIS A 31 1.79 -7.12 -5.60
CA HIS A 31 3.22 -7.01 -5.91
C HIS A 31 3.86 -5.86 -5.15
N GLN A 32 5.13 -6.04 -4.77
CA GLN A 32 5.98 -4.90 -4.36
C GLN A 32 6.35 -4.08 -5.59
N HIS A 33 6.56 -4.76 -6.69
CA HIS A 33 6.99 -4.20 -7.96
C HIS A 33 6.38 -5.03 -9.08
N VAL A 34 5.92 -4.38 -10.15
CA VAL A 34 5.40 -5.09 -11.32
C VAL A 34 6.39 -5.01 -12.47
N LYS A 35 6.55 -6.11 -13.17
CA LYS A 35 7.30 -6.15 -14.41
C LYS A 35 6.48 -5.51 -15.51
N GLN A 36 7.14 -5.04 -16.57
CA GLN A 36 6.51 -4.32 -17.67
C GLN A 36 5.32 -5.08 -18.30
N ASP A 37 5.41 -6.41 -18.35
CA ASP A 37 4.41 -7.27 -18.98
C ASP A 37 3.43 -7.92 -17.99
N THR A 38 3.39 -7.44 -16.73
CA THR A 38 2.46 -7.95 -15.73
C THR A 38 1.02 -7.69 -16.18
N GLN A 39 0.21 -8.73 -16.17
CA GLN A 39 -1.18 -8.64 -16.62
C GLN A 39 -2.09 -8.14 -15.50
N PRO A 40 -2.99 -7.18 -15.80
CA PRO A 40 -4.05 -6.81 -14.86
C PRO A 40 -5.02 -7.98 -14.63
N PRO A 41 -5.75 -8.02 -13.49
CA PRO A 41 -5.75 -7.01 -12.43
C PRO A 41 -4.60 -7.18 -11.44
N PHE A 42 -4.06 -6.07 -10.97
CA PHE A 42 -3.03 -6.11 -9.93
C PHE A 42 -3.04 -4.86 -9.05
N VAL A 43 -2.44 -4.98 -7.87
CA VAL A 43 -2.10 -3.87 -7.00
C VAL A 43 -0.61 -3.92 -6.69
N MET A 44 0.04 -2.77 -6.70
CA MET A 44 1.45 -2.67 -6.35
C MET A 44 1.69 -1.50 -5.41
N VAL A 45 2.76 -1.59 -4.65
CA VAL A 45 3.22 -0.45 -3.85
C VAL A 45 3.88 0.54 -4.81
N GLY A 46 3.37 1.75 -4.83
CA GLY A 46 3.97 2.86 -5.57
C GLY A 46 4.99 3.60 -4.72
N SER A 47 4.78 4.88 -4.47
CA SER A 47 5.70 5.65 -3.64
C SER A 47 5.50 5.35 -2.16
N ILE A 48 6.60 5.46 -1.41
CA ILE A 48 6.61 5.43 0.04
C ILE A 48 7.37 6.67 0.49
N ASP A 49 6.73 7.46 1.35
CA ASP A 49 7.33 8.63 1.96
C ASP A 49 7.48 8.42 3.45
N ALA A 50 8.57 8.88 4.01
CA ALA A 50 8.82 8.79 5.46
C ALA A 50 9.15 10.18 5.97
N ALA A 51 8.35 10.66 6.91
CA ALA A 51 8.58 11.94 7.56
C ALA A 51 8.96 11.71 9.03
N ASN A 52 9.93 12.48 9.52
CA ASN A 52 10.36 12.35 10.90
C ASN A 52 9.24 12.74 11.86
N GLU A 53 8.89 11.84 12.76
CA GLU A 53 7.92 12.06 13.85
C GLU A 53 8.57 11.88 15.22
N GLY A 54 9.86 11.50 15.23
CA GLY A 54 10.55 11.25 16.47
C GLY A 54 10.97 12.53 17.19
N SER A 55 11.34 12.36 18.44
CA SER A 55 11.95 13.38 19.24
C SER A 55 13.45 13.11 19.36
N LYS A 56 14.17 14.03 20.01
CA LYS A 56 15.60 13.86 20.26
C LYS A 56 15.84 12.57 21.05
N GLY A 57 16.62 11.67 20.47
CA GLY A 57 16.94 10.39 21.08
C GLY A 57 15.90 9.30 20.89
N SER A 58 14.85 9.57 20.14
CA SER A 58 13.79 8.60 19.89
C SER A 58 13.38 8.64 18.41
N GLN A 59 13.55 7.53 17.71
CA GLN A 59 13.21 7.42 16.31
C GLN A 59 11.73 7.06 16.15
N ALA A 60 11.02 7.79 15.30
CA ALA A 60 9.72 7.43 14.79
C ALA A 60 9.52 8.13 13.45
N GLU A 61 8.83 7.49 12.53
CA GLU A 61 8.57 8.05 11.20
C GLU A 61 7.10 7.89 10.84
N ASN A 62 6.53 8.92 10.24
CA ASN A 62 5.22 8.81 9.62
C ASN A 62 5.41 8.29 8.19
N ILE A 63 4.92 7.09 7.94
CA ILE A 63 5.06 6.41 6.66
C ILE A 63 3.78 6.64 5.87
N THR A 64 3.92 7.20 4.67
CA THR A 64 2.82 7.35 3.73
C THR A 64 3.06 6.42 2.56
N VAL A 65 2.14 5.50 2.33
CA VAL A 65 2.23 4.49 1.28
C VAL A 65 1.16 4.75 0.25
N GLU A 66 1.57 4.79 -1.01
CA GLU A 66 0.67 4.94 -2.13
C GLU A 66 0.56 3.59 -2.85
N LEU A 67 -0.66 3.07 -2.97
CA LEU A 67 -0.94 1.83 -3.67
C LEU A 67 -1.49 2.14 -5.05
N HIS A 68 -0.97 1.47 -6.06
CA HIS A 68 -1.40 1.62 -7.44
C HIS A 68 -2.17 0.37 -7.87
N PHE A 69 -3.34 0.58 -8.46
CA PHE A 69 -4.24 -0.48 -8.90
C PHE A 69 -4.46 -0.36 -10.40
N VAL A 70 -4.43 -1.49 -11.10
CA VAL A 70 -4.72 -1.52 -12.53
C VAL A 70 -5.67 -2.68 -12.81
N THR A 71 -6.75 -2.38 -13.53
CA THR A 71 -7.68 -3.40 -14.02
C THR A 71 -7.99 -3.15 -15.49
N ARG A 72 -8.47 -4.16 -16.16
CA ARG A 72 -8.87 -4.08 -17.57
C ARG A 72 -10.23 -4.74 -17.74
N GLY A 73 -11.11 -4.07 -18.46
CA GLY A 73 -12.45 -4.59 -18.69
C GLY A 73 -13.41 -3.52 -19.19
N PRO A 74 -14.71 -3.85 -19.29
CA PRO A 74 -15.71 -2.93 -19.84
C PRO A 74 -16.16 -1.83 -18.89
N SER A 75 -15.77 -1.89 -17.60
CA SER A 75 -16.19 -0.89 -16.61
C SER A 75 -15.16 -0.76 -15.49
N ARG A 76 -15.34 0.27 -14.64
CA ARG A 76 -14.51 0.50 -13.48
C ARG A 76 -14.84 -0.40 -12.28
N ALA A 77 -15.94 -1.13 -12.33
CA ALA A 77 -16.42 -1.89 -11.16
C ALA A 77 -15.35 -2.84 -10.59
N PRO A 78 -14.59 -3.61 -11.40
CA PRO A 78 -13.53 -4.46 -10.86
C PRO A 78 -12.42 -3.66 -10.17
N LEU A 79 -12.08 -2.47 -10.69
CA LEU A 79 -11.08 -1.60 -10.06
C LEU A 79 -11.54 -1.16 -8.68
N MET A 80 -12.77 -0.69 -8.57
CA MET A 80 -13.32 -0.23 -7.29
C MET A 80 -13.45 -1.37 -6.28
N ALA A 81 -13.79 -2.57 -6.73
CA ALA A 81 -13.84 -3.75 -5.88
C ALA A 81 -12.46 -4.12 -5.33
N LEU A 82 -11.42 -4.06 -6.16
CA LEU A 82 -10.05 -4.33 -5.75
C LEU A 82 -9.57 -3.27 -4.75
N MET A 83 -9.84 -2.00 -5.03
CA MET A 83 -9.46 -0.90 -4.13
C MET A 83 -10.17 -0.99 -2.78
N HIS A 84 -11.45 -1.36 -2.79
CA HIS A 84 -12.20 -1.54 -1.55
C HIS A 84 -11.64 -2.71 -0.73
N ALA A 85 -11.31 -3.82 -1.38
CA ALA A 85 -10.73 -4.98 -0.69
C ALA A 85 -9.40 -4.62 -0.03
N ALA A 86 -8.56 -3.84 -0.72
CA ALA A 86 -7.29 -3.37 -0.15
C ALA A 86 -7.52 -2.47 1.05
N ARG A 87 -8.46 -1.53 0.96
CA ARG A 87 -8.82 -0.66 2.09
C ARG A 87 -9.34 -1.48 3.27
N ALA A 88 -10.23 -2.42 3.01
CA ALA A 88 -10.82 -3.25 4.07
C ALA A 88 -9.77 -4.08 4.81
N CYS A 89 -8.70 -4.51 4.11
CA CYS A 89 -7.67 -5.31 4.76
C CYS A 89 -6.60 -4.46 5.45
N LEU A 90 -6.39 -3.21 5.05
CA LEU A 90 -5.33 -2.35 5.60
C LEU A 90 -5.81 -1.41 6.68
N GLU A 91 -6.96 -0.76 6.48
CA GLU A 91 -7.44 0.26 7.43
C GLU A 91 -7.68 -0.37 8.80
N GLY A 92 -7.00 0.16 9.81
CA GLY A 92 -7.11 -0.35 11.17
C GLY A 92 -6.45 -1.70 11.43
N ALA A 93 -5.68 -2.22 10.47
CA ALA A 93 -5.05 -3.52 10.60
C ALA A 93 -3.80 -3.47 11.49
N ALA A 94 -3.48 -4.61 12.10
CA ALA A 94 -2.22 -4.76 12.82
C ALA A 94 -1.13 -5.16 11.81
N LEU A 95 -0.19 -4.25 11.55
CA LEU A 95 0.99 -4.54 10.75
C LEU A 95 2.08 -5.13 11.64
N GLU A 96 2.86 -6.06 11.10
CA GLU A 96 3.91 -6.74 11.87
C GLU A 96 5.21 -6.82 11.07
N ALA A 97 6.32 -6.55 11.75
CA ALA A 97 7.67 -6.81 11.25
C ALA A 97 8.60 -6.93 12.45
N ASP A 98 9.65 -7.75 12.32
CA ASP A 98 10.62 -7.93 13.38
C ASP A 98 11.33 -6.61 13.69
N GLY A 99 11.39 -6.26 14.97
CA GLY A 99 12.10 -5.07 15.42
C GLY A 99 11.40 -3.76 15.16
N VAL A 100 10.15 -3.77 14.69
CA VAL A 100 9.40 -2.55 14.39
C VAL A 100 8.00 -2.65 14.98
N VAL A 101 7.54 -1.54 15.55
CA VAL A 101 6.16 -1.38 16.03
C VAL A 101 5.46 -0.39 15.10
N PHE A 102 4.26 -0.75 14.68
CA PHE A 102 3.44 0.08 13.78
C PHE A 102 2.16 0.51 14.47
N GLU A 103 1.76 1.77 14.27
CA GLU A 103 0.38 2.15 14.50
C GLU A 103 -0.48 1.60 13.36
N THR A 104 -1.79 1.47 13.60
CA THR A 104 -2.70 0.96 12.58
C THR A 104 -2.82 1.95 11.43
N PRO A 105 -2.84 1.47 10.17
CA PRO A 105 -2.94 2.37 9.02
C PRO A 105 -4.23 3.17 8.98
N ASN A 106 -4.10 4.45 8.61
CA ASN A 106 -5.20 5.34 8.31
C ASN A 106 -5.34 5.49 6.81
N TYR A 107 -6.56 5.37 6.32
CA TYR A 107 -6.88 5.64 4.92
C TYR A 107 -6.99 7.15 4.69
N LEU A 108 -6.19 7.68 3.78
CA LEU A 108 -6.20 9.12 3.48
C LEU A 108 -7.10 9.49 2.30
N GLY A 109 -7.27 8.59 1.36
CA GLY A 109 -8.10 8.87 0.21
C GLY A 109 -7.70 8.02 -1.00
N ALA A 110 -8.46 8.20 -2.07
CA ALA A 110 -8.24 7.48 -3.32
C ALA A 110 -8.64 8.31 -4.52
N THR A 111 -8.05 7.98 -5.66
CA THR A 111 -8.41 8.54 -6.97
C THR A 111 -8.66 7.38 -7.92
N VAL A 112 -9.74 7.47 -8.68
CA VAL A 112 -10.11 6.46 -9.68
C VAL A 112 -10.14 7.15 -11.04
N SER A 113 -9.39 6.62 -12.00
CA SER A 113 -9.33 7.22 -13.34
C SER A 113 -10.51 6.79 -14.21
N ASN A 114 -10.71 7.52 -15.29
CA ASN A 114 -11.50 7.04 -16.43
C ASN A 114 -10.68 6.02 -17.21
N ALA A 115 -11.32 5.33 -18.16
CA ALA A 115 -10.62 4.42 -19.05
C ALA A 115 -9.45 5.12 -19.74
N GLY A 116 -8.35 4.40 -19.90
CA GLY A 116 -7.21 4.88 -20.65
C GLY A 116 -7.50 5.00 -22.14
N ALA A 117 -6.45 5.28 -22.92
CA ALA A 117 -6.56 5.46 -24.37
C ALA A 117 -7.12 4.23 -25.11
N ASP A 118 -6.92 3.03 -24.54
CA ASP A 118 -7.45 1.78 -25.09
C ASP A 118 -8.95 1.56 -24.79
N GLY A 119 -9.54 2.41 -23.95
CA GLY A 119 -10.95 2.31 -23.57
C GLY A 119 -11.29 1.21 -22.59
N VAL A 120 -10.32 0.40 -22.13
CA VAL A 120 -10.56 -0.76 -21.28
C VAL A 120 -9.64 -0.85 -20.06
N THR A 121 -8.58 -0.04 -19.97
CA THR A 121 -7.66 -0.05 -18.84
C THR A 121 -8.01 1.06 -17.87
N TYR A 122 -8.20 0.69 -16.61
CA TYR A 122 -8.52 1.62 -15.52
C TYR A 122 -7.42 1.57 -14.48
N ALA A 123 -7.10 2.72 -13.91
CA ALA A 123 -6.10 2.83 -12.87
C ALA A 123 -6.65 3.59 -11.66
N GLY A 124 -6.16 3.24 -10.49
CA GLY A 124 -6.53 3.90 -9.25
C GLY A 124 -5.34 4.00 -8.32
N ILE A 125 -5.42 4.93 -7.39
CA ILE A 125 -4.40 5.16 -6.38
C ILE A 125 -5.13 5.31 -5.04
N SER A 126 -4.67 4.57 -4.03
CA SER A 126 -5.10 4.75 -2.64
C SER A 126 -3.89 5.10 -1.79
N THR A 127 -4.09 5.98 -0.81
CA THR A 127 -3.02 6.43 0.06
C THR A 127 -3.36 6.11 1.51
N PHE A 128 -2.39 5.55 2.23
CA PHE A 128 -2.49 5.20 3.64
C PHE A 128 -1.30 5.78 4.39
N GLU A 129 -1.49 6.08 5.67
CA GLU A 129 -0.38 6.49 6.52
C GLU A 129 -0.42 5.77 7.86
N PHE A 130 0.74 5.59 8.44
CA PHE A 130 0.90 5.02 9.78
C PHE A 130 2.25 5.42 10.36
N ILE A 131 2.36 5.39 11.68
CA ILE A 131 3.63 5.64 12.36
C ILE A 131 4.35 4.32 12.55
N ALA A 132 5.64 4.31 12.26
CA ALA A 132 6.54 3.17 12.51
C ALA A 132 7.67 3.63 13.44
N GLU A 133 8.04 2.77 14.37
CA GLU A 133 9.14 3.05 15.30
C GLU A 133 9.86 1.76 15.67
N PRO A 134 11.12 1.84 16.12
CA PRO A 134 11.82 0.66 16.63
C PRO A 134 11.10 0.06 17.84
N ALA A 135 11.06 -1.27 17.87
CA ALA A 135 10.46 -2.00 18.97
C ALA A 135 11.29 -1.84 20.27
#